data_9f21b2e002173c249794ecb7ec983b0d
#
_entry.id   9f21b2e002173c249794ecb7ec983b0d
#
_cell.length_a   1.000
_cell.length_b   1.000
_cell.length_c   1.000
_cell.angle_alpha   90.00
_cell.angle_beta   90.00
_cell.angle_gamma   90.00
#
_symmetry.space_group_name_H-M   'P 1'
#
loop_
_entity.id
_entity.type
_entity.pdbx_description
1 polymer ?
#
loop_
_entity_poly.entity_id
_entity_poly.type
_entity_poly.pdbx_seq_one_letter_code
_entity_poly.pdbx_strand_id
1 'polypeptide(L)'
;MEYIETEVKFNLFDVQSLRERIMELGADVKSRVFETNMRFDDVHESLLRNKSLLRLRRDAKNRLTYKSEPAIKDDQFKTFRELEVQVSDFTTMKLIL
;
A
#
# COMPACT_ATOMS: atom_id res chain seq x y z
N MET A 1 13.74 3.20 1.45
CA MET A 1 13.45 2.24 2.54
C MET A 1 13.00 0.91 1.94
N GLU A 2 13.42 -0.16 2.53
CA GLU A 2 12.98 -1.51 2.18
C GLU A 2 12.40 -2.19 3.42
N TYR A 3 11.26 -2.85 3.27
CA TYR A 3 10.64 -3.59 4.38
C TYR A 3 9.75 -4.72 3.86
N ILE A 4 9.37 -5.62 4.76
CA ILE A 4 8.39 -6.67 4.50
C ILE A 4 7.06 -6.24 5.11
N GLU A 5 6.05 -6.16 4.28
CA GLU A 5 4.68 -5.93 4.72
C GLU A 5 3.97 -7.26 4.89
N THR A 6 3.32 -7.43 6.02
CA THR A 6 2.46 -8.58 6.30
C THR A 6 1.03 -8.07 6.46
N GLU A 7 0.10 -8.65 5.73
CA GLU A 7 -1.30 -8.26 5.81
C GLU A 7 -2.23 -9.47 5.88
N VAL A 8 -3.41 -9.25 6.45
CA VAL A 8 -4.50 -10.21 6.46
C VAL A 8 -5.77 -9.49 6.00
N LYS A 9 -6.60 -10.18 5.22
CA LYS A 9 -7.89 -9.67 4.78
C LYS A 9 -8.99 -10.61 5.25
N PHE A 10 -10.08 -10.03 5.73
CA PHE A 10 -11.27 -10.79 6.11
C PHE A 10 -12.52 -9.98 5.78
N ASN A 11 -13.66 -10.67 5.64
CA ASN A 11 -14.93 -10.03 5.37
C ASN A 11 -15.40 -9.24 6.60
N LEU A 12 -15.93 -8.06 6.34
CA LEU A 12 -16.44 -7.18 7.37
C LEU A 12 -17.93 -6.93 7.15
N PHE A 13 -18.76 -7.34 8.11
CA PHE A 13 -20.22 -7.19 8.04
C PHE A 13 -20.72 -5.91 8.73
N ASP A 14 -20.03 -5.47 9.77
CA ASP A 14 -20.40 -4.29 10.56
C ASP A 14 -19.15 -3.44 10.84
N VAL A 15 -19.01 -2.39 10.05
CA VAL A 15 -17.85 -1.47 10.14
C VAL A 15 -17.83 -0.74 11.47
N GLN A 16 -18.99 -0.30 11.94
CA GLN A 16 -19.09 0.49 13.18
C GLN A 16 -18.71 -0.34 14.40
N SER A 17 -19.20 -1.56 14.50
CA SER A 17 -18.85 -2.46 15.62
C SER A 17 -17.37 -2.76 15.66
N LEU A 18 -16.76 -3.02 14.50
CA LEU A 18 -15.31 -3.27 14.43
C LEU A 18 -14.51 -2.03 14.85
N ARG A 19 -14.92 -0.86 14.38
CA ARG A 19 -14.27 0.40 14.75
C ARG A 19 -14.29 0.62 16.25
N GLU A 20 -15.44 0.44 16.90
CA GLU A 20 -15.59 0.55 18.34
C GLU A 20 -14.70 -0.44 19.08
N ARG A 21 -14.64 -1.69 18.61
CA ARG A 21 -13.80 -2.72 19.21
C ARG A 21 -12.33 -2.39 19.13
N ILE A 22 -11.88 -1.89 17.98
CA ILE A 22 -10.47 -1.48 17.78
C ILE A 22 -10.12 -0.32 18.71
N MET A 23 -11.03 0.65 18.88
CA MET A 23 -10.83 1.76 19.79
C MET A 23 -10.77 1.30 21.25
N GLU A 24 -11.61 0.36 21.66
CA GLU A 24 -11.57 -0.25 23.01
C GLU A 24 -10.22 -0.94 23.28
N LEU A 25 -9.58 -1.50 22.24
CA LEU A 25 -8.26 -2.11 22.33
C LEU A 25 -7.10 -1.11 22.37
N GLY A 26 -7.40 0.19 22.35
CA GLY A 26 -6.42 1.26 22.51
C GLY A 26 -5.87 1.82 21.20
N ALA A 27 -6.51 1.57 20.07
CA ALA A 27 -6.08 2.15 18.79
C ALA A 27 -6.42 3.64 18.72
N ASP A 28 -5.52 4.44 18.17
CA ASP A 28 -5.74 5.83 17.84
C ASP A 28 -6.39 5.98 16.48
N VAL A 29 -7.50 6.73 16.42
CA VAL A 29 -8.13 7.10 15.15
C VAL A 29 -7.58 8.46 14.73
N LYS A 30 -6.79 8.47 13.65
CA LYS A 30 -6.29 9.71 13.04
C LYS A 30 -7.35 10.31 12.13
N SER A 31 -7.20 11.59 11.79
CA SER A 31 -8.09 12.27 10.86
C SER A 31 -8.11 11.61 9.49
N ARG A 32 -9.22 11.78 8.77
CA ARG A 32 -9.33 11.33 7.38
C ARG A 32 -8.36 12.12 6.50
N VAL A 33 -7.76 11.43 5.54
CA VAL A 33 -6.86 12.04 4.55
C VAL A 33 -7.39 11.73 3.18
N PHE A 34 -7.35 12.71 2.28
CA PHE A 34 -7.59 12.48 0.88
C PHE A 34 -6.35 11.84 0.26
N GLU A 35 -6.53 10.74 -0.44
CA GLU A 35 -5.45 9.96 -0.99
C GLU A 35 -5.61 9.82 -2.50
N THR A 36 -4.57 10.17 -3.24
CA THR A 36 -4.50 9.95 -4.68
C THR A 36 -3.47 8.85 -4.96
N ASN A 37 -3.88 7.82 -5.65
CA ASN A 37 -3.01 6.70 -6.04
C ASN A 37 -2.98 6.57 -7.55
N MET A 38 -1.77 6.41 -8.09
CA MET A 38 -1.54 6.09 -9.50
C MET A 38 -0.68 4.84 -9.58
N ARG A 39 -1.17 3.85 -10.31
CA ARG A 39 -0.40 2.64 -10.61
C ARG A 39 0.20 2.77 -11.99
N PHE A 40 1.43 2.30 -12.11
CA PHE A 40 2.18 2.31 -13.36
C PHE A 40 2.50 0.89 -13.79
N ASP A 41 2.34 0.64 -15.08
CA ASP A 41 2.66 -0.65 -15.69
C ASP A 41 2.92 -0.41 -17.18
N ASP A 42 3.45 -1.43 -17.86
CA ASP A 42 3.55 -1.39 -19.31
C ASP A 42 2.23 -1.84 -19.96
N VAL A 43 2.17 -1.76 -21.28
CA VAL A 43 0.96 -2.13 -22.04
C VAL A 43 0.61 -3.62 -21.94
N HIS A 44 1.55 -4.45 -21.52
CA HIS A 44 1.37 -5.89 -21.35
C HIS A 44 1.03 -6.28 -19.91
N GLU A 45 0.89 -5.30 -19.02
CA GLU A 45 0.64 -5.52 -17.59
C GLU A 45 1.69 -6.45 -16.94
N SER A 46 2.96 -6.24 -17.28
CA SER A 46 4.06 -7.10 -16.85
C SER A 46 4.22 -7.13 -15.34
N LEU A 47 4.06 -5.98 -14.66
CA LEU A 47 4.13 -5.93 -13.20
C LEU A 47 2.97 -6.70 -12.57
N LEU A 48 1.76 -6.49 -13.06
CA LEU A 48 0.57 -7.19 -12.56
C LEU A 48 0.70 -8.70 -12.72
N ARG A 49 1.19 -9.16 -13.87
CA ARG A 49 1.42 -10.59 -14.13
C ARG A 49 2.44 -11.21 -13.18
N ASN A 50 3.44 -10.44 -12.77
CA ASN A 50 4.46 -10.85 -11.82
C ASN A 50 4.07 -10.55 -10.36
N LYS A 51 2.79 -10.28 -10.11
CA LYS A 51 2.26 -9.95 -8.78
C LYS A 51 3.02 -8.81 -8.12
N SER A 52 3.41 -7.85 -8.93
CA SER A 52 4.15 -6.65 -8.52
C SER A 52 3.32 -5.40 -8.74
N LEU A 53 3.69 -4.32 -8.08
CA LEU A 53 2.99 -3.05 -8.12
C LEU A 53 4.00 -1.92 -8.05
N LEU A 54 3.89 -0.97 -8.98
CA LEU A 54 4.55 0.33 -8.89
C LEU A 54 3.48 1.40 -8.71
N ARG A 55 3.55 2.13 -7.61
CA ARG A 55 2.51 3.09 -7.22
C ARG A 55 3.11 4.41 -6.78
N LEU A 56 2.55 5.49 -7.30
CA LEU A 56 2.80 6.84 -6.81
C LEU A 56 1.58 7.29 -6.00
N ARG A 57 1.79 7.63 -4.73
CA ARG A 57 0.73 8.03 -3.80
C ARG A 57 0.98 9.43 -3.29
N ARG A 58 -0.10 10.20 -3.21
CA ARG A 58 -0.12 11.48 -2.51
C ARG A 58 -1.24 11.45 -1.46
N ASP A 59 -0.83 11.60 -0.21
CA ASP A 59 -1.72 11.88 0.93
C ASP A 59 -1.15 13.09 1.67
N ALA A 60 -0.70 12.94 2.91
CA ALA A 60 0.07 13.97 3.60
C ALA A 60 1.49 14.12 3.01
N LYS A 61 1.98 13.10 2.33
CA LYS A 61 3.31 13.04 1.67
C LYS A 61 3.17 12.42 0.30
N ASN A 62 4.20 12.57 -0.53
CA ASN A 62 4.29 11.91 -1.81
C ASN A 62 5.24 10.73 -1.69
N ARG A 63 4.79 9.54 -2.08
CA ARG A 63 5.60 8.32 -1.95
C ARG A 63 5.54 7.50 -3.22
N LEU A 64 6.69 7.03 -3.67
CA LEU A 64 6.81 6.04 -4.72
C LEU A 64 7.10 4.68 -4.08
N THR A 65 6.27 3.71 -4.36
CA THR A 65 6.36 2.38 -3.77
C THR A 65 6.42 1.32 -4.87
N TYR A 66 7.39 0.42 -4.74
CA TYR A 66 7.42 -0.82 -5.49
C TYR A 66 7.16 -1.98 -4.54
N LYS A 67 6.16 -2.78 -4.86
CA LYS A 67 5.74 -3.92 -4.07
C LYS A 67 5.87 -5.18 -4.90
N SER A 68 6.46 -6.22 -4.33
CA SER A 68 6.67 -7.51 -5.00
C SER A 68 6.54 -8.66 -4.02
N GLU A 69 6.47 -9.88 -4.56
CA GLU A 69 6.50 -11.07 -3.70
C GLU A 69 7.86 -11.19 -3.02
N PRO A 70 7.90 -11.57 -1.72
CA PRO A 70 9.16 -11.81 -1.03
C PRO A 70 9.81 -13.13 -1.51
N ALA A 71 11.12 -13.28 -1.24
CA ALA A 71 11.84 -14.50 -1.56
C ALA A 71 11.32 -15.72 -0.76
N ILE A 72 10.85 -15.47 0.46
CA ILE A 72 10.25 -16.49 1.35
C ILE A 72 8.80 -16.09 1.61
N LYS A 73 7.86 -16.99 1.29
CA LYS A 73 6.43 -16.75 1.47
C LYS A 73 5.94 -17.35 2.78
N ASP A 74 4.99 -16.64 3.42
CA ASP A 74 4.24 -17.11 4.56
C ASP A 74 2.91 -17.72 4.07
N ASP A 75 2.56 -18.92 4.57
CA ASP A 75 1.33 -19.62 4.18
C ASP A 75 0.07 -19.05 4.86
N GLN A 76 0.21 -18.38 5.99
CA GLN A 76 -0.92 -17.85 6.79
C GLN A 76 -1.29 -16.42 6.43
N PHE A 77 -0.31 -15.60 6.04
CA PHE A 77 -0.48 -14.18 5.76
C PHE A 77 0.04 -13.83 4.37
N LYS A 78 -0.57 -12.81 3.76
CA LYS A 78 0.06 -12.19 2.58
C LYS A 78 1.25 -11.39 3.04
N THR A 79 2.41 -11.68 2.46
CA THR A 79 3.65 -10.94 2.70
C THR A 79 4.14 -10.35 1.38
N PHE A 80 4.67 -9.13 1.45
CA PHE A 80 5.22 -8.42 0.31
C PHE A 80 6.56 -7.80 0.69
N ARG A 81 7.46 -7.78 -0.28
CA ARG A 81 8.66 -6.95 -0.20
C ARG A 81 8.30 -5.57 -0.73
N GLU A 82 8.49 -4.54 0.06
CA GLU A 82 8.25 -3.16 -0.34
C GLU A 82 9.55 -2.36 -0.37
N LEU A 83 9.72 -1.61 -1.47
CA LEU A 83 10.71 -0.56 -1.60
C LEU A 83 9.95 0.76 -1.70
N GLU A 84 10.25 1.70 -0.82
CA GLU A 84 9.54 2.96 -0.74
C GLU A 84 10.50 4.13 -0.61
N VAL A 85 10.18 5.20 -1.32
CA VAL A 85 10.91 6.46 -1.25
C VAL A 85 9.91 7.62 -1.23
N GLN A 86 10.20 8.62 -0.41
CA GLN A 86 9.46 9.87 -0.43
C GLN A 86 9.95 10.71 -1.61
N VAL A 87 9.01 11.29 -2.36
CA VAL A 87 9.32 12.16 -3.49
C VAL A 87 8.90 13.59 -3.19
N SER A 88 9.71 14.54 -3.63
CA SER A 88 9.47 15.96 -3.36
C SER A 88 8.37 16.57 -4.24
N ASP A 89 8.13 16.00 -5.42
CA ASP A 89 7.20 16.55 -6.42
C ASP A 89 6.43 15.43 -7.10
N PHE A 90 5.15 15.34 -6.75
CA PHE A 90 4.25 14.32 -7.29
C PHE A 90 4.07 14.45 -8.80
N THR A 91 3.82 15.67 -9.29
CA THR A 91 3.53 15.90 -10.71
C THR A 91 4.72 15.57 -11.58
N THR A 92 5.91 16.00 -11.17
CA THR A 92 7.15 15.70 -11.91
C THR A 92 7.44 14.20 -11.92
N MET A 93 7.28 13.52 -10.79
CA MET A 93 7.49 12.08 -10.73
C MET A 93 6.51 11.33 -11.63
N LYS A 94 5.26 11.75 -11.66
CA LYS A 94 4.25 11.21 -12.56
C LYS A 94 4.66 11.31 -14.03
N LEU A 95 5.26 12.43 -14.40
CA LEU A 95 5.73 12.66 -15.79
C LEU A 95 6.97 11.84 -16.14
N ILE A 96 7.82 11.53 -15.15
CA ILE A 96 8.99 10.68 -15.34
C ILE A 96 8.57 9.23 -15.59
N LEU A 97 7.59 8.78 -14.88
CA LEU A 97 7.07 7.42 -14.98
C LEU A 97 6.13 7.30 -16.20
#